data_c175a58a6fb482f3cedf89f800c368e1
#
_entry.id   c175a58a6fb482f3cedf89f800c368e1
#
_cell.length_a   1.000
_cell.length_b   1.000
_cell.length_c   1.000
_cell.angle_alpha   90.00
_cell.angle_beta   90.00
_cell.angle_gamma   90.00
#
_symmetry.space_group_name_H-M   'P 1'
#
loop_
_entity.id
_entity.type
_entity.pdbx_description
1 polymer ?
#
loop_
_entity_poly.entity_id
_entity_poly.type
_entity_poly.pdbx_seq_one_letter_code
_entity_poly.pdbx_strand_id
1 'polypeptide(L)'
;MKKTETIDVMDALGSNIRADSRGAEVMRVLPRVNEGINEEWLSDKSRYAVDGLQARRLDRPWVRENGKLRPASWDEALSVVADKLKAAPADRIGAIAGDLQDAE
;
A
#
# COMPACT_ATOMS: atom_id res chain seq x y z
N MET A 1 -3.86 -23.53 -6.53
CA MET A 1 -3.47 -22.34 -5.78
C MET A 1 -1.96 -22.22 -5.80
N LYS A 2 -1.45 -21.04 -6.18
CA LYS A 2 -0.04 -20.69 -6.04
C LYS A 2 0.20 -20.27 -4.58
N LYS A 3 1.29 -20.73 -4.00
CA LYS A 3 1.74 -20.39 -2.65
C LYS A 3 3.00 -19.53 -2.78
N THR A 4 2.96 -18.29 -2.28
CA THR A 4 4.08 -17.37 -2.34
C THR A 4 4.50 -17.00 -0.92
N GLU A 5 5.74 -17.27 -0.58
CA GLU A 5 6.33 -16.90 0.69
C GLU A 5 6.83 -15.46 0.62
N THR A 6 6.51 -14.67 1.64
CA THR A 6 6.88 -13.25 1.72
C THR A 6 6.87 -12.77 3.18
N ILE A 7 7.01 -11.49 3.36
CA ILE A 7 6.98 -10.81 4.66
C ILE A 7 5.73 -9.93 4.71
N ASP A 8 5.12 -9.84 5.88
CA ASP A 8 4.00 -8.94 6.14
C ASP A 8 4.49 -7.48 6.18
N VAL A 9 3.78 -6.62 5.48
CA VAL A 9 4.05 -5.17 5.42
C VAL A 9 2.95 -4.34 6.09
N MET A 10 2.00 -4.99 6.76
CA MET A 10 0.87 -4.31 7.40
C MET A 10 1.18 -3.80 8.81
N ASP A 11 2.33 -4.16 9.35
CA ASP A 11 2.88 -3.66 10.60
C ASP A 11 4.42 -3.73 10.60
N ALA A 12 5.05 -3.18 11.62
CA ALA A 12 6.51 -3.10 11.74
C ALA A 12 7.16 -4.40 12.25
N LEU A 13 6.40 -5.46 12.54
CA LEU A 13 6.95 -6.72 13.05
C LEU A 13 7.69 -7.50 11.95
N GLY A 14 7.27 -7.37 10.70
CA GLY A 14 7.86 -8.11 9.60
C GLY A 14 7.56 -9.61 9.66
N SER A 15 6.37 -10.00 10.11
CA SER A 15 5.95 -11.39 10.23
C SER A 15 6.16 -12.16 8.93
N ASN A 16 6.70 -13.36 9.03
CA ASN A 16 6.88 -14.26 7.89
C ASN A 16 5.53 -14.87 7.52
N ILE A 17 5.11 -14.67 6.28
CA ILE A 17 3.80 -15.08 5.79
C ILE A 17 3.87 -15.86 4.49
N ARG A 18 2.78 -16.53 4.18
CA ARG A 18 2.51 -17.16 2.90
C ARG A 18 1.19 -16.64 2.34
N ALA A 19 1.25 -16.03 1.17
CA ALA A 19 0.07 -15.64 0.42
C ALA A 19 -0.32 -16.77 -0.56
N ASP A 20 -1.54 -17.24 -0.44
CA ASP A 20 -2.12 -18.24 -1.34
C ASP A 20 -3.00 -17.54 -2.37
N SER A 21 -2.70 -17.69 -3.68
CA SER A 21 -3.43 -17.04 -4.77
C SER A 21 -4.00 -18.00 -5.79
N ARG A 22 -5.06 -17.56 -6.47
CA ARG A 22 -5.65 -18.22 -7.63
C ARG A 22 -5.75 -17.20 -8.76
N GLY A 23 -4.93 -17.37 -9.81
CA GLY A 23 -4.77 -16.33 -10.81
C GLY A 23 -4.23 -15.04 -10.19
N ALA A 24 -4.88 -13.94 -10.43
CA ALA A 24 -4.54 -12.62 -9.88
C ALA A 24 -5.17 -12.33 -8.50
N GLU A 25 -5.95 -13.26 -7.95
CA GLU A 25 -6.67 -13.07 -6.69
C GLU A 25 -5.92 -13.71 -5.52
N VAL A 26 -5.66 -12.94 -4.46
CA VAL A 26 -5.17 -13.46 -3.18
C VAL A 26 -6.34 -14.00 -2.39
N MET A 27 -6.31 -15.28 -2.07
CA MET A 27 -7.40 -16.00 -1.40
C MET A 27 -7.26 -16.00 0.12
N ARG A 28 -6.02 -15.99 0.62
CA ARG A 28 -5.73 -15.97 2.06
C ARG A 28 -4.27 -15.67 2.32
N VAL A 29 -4.02 -15.17 3.53
CA VAL A 29 -2.69 -14.99 4.11
C VAL A 29 -2.57 -15.86 5.36
N LEU A 30 -1.49 -16.61 5.47
CA LEU A 30 -1.20 -17.51 6.59
C LEU A 30 0.19 -17.21 7.14
N PRO A 31 0.41 -17.36 8.45
CA PRO A 31 1.76 -17.24 9.00
C PRO A 31 2.66 -18.40 8.55
N ARG A 32 3.94 -18.12 8.47
CA ARG A 32 5.01 -19.13 8.42
C ARG A 32 5.76 -19.09 9.74
N VAL A 33 6.16 -20.25 10.21
CA VAL A 33 6.92 -20.36 11.44
C VAL A 33 8.27 -19.65 11.30
N ASN A 34 8.55 -18.71 12.18
CA ASN A 34 9.86 -18.09 12.38
C ASN A 34 10.01 -17.74 13.85
N GLU A 35 10.73 -18.61 14.58
CA GLU A 35 10.92 -18.50 16.03
C GLU A 35 11.56 -17.16 16.47
N GLY A 36 12.35 -16.52 15.59
CA GLY A 36 13.04 -15.26 15.89
C GLY A 36 12.19 -14.01 15.68
N ILE A 37 11.02 -14.11 15.02
CA ILE A 37 10.20 -12.95 14.62
C ILE A 37 8.76 -13.09 15.08
N ASN A 38 8.01 -13.99 14.47
CA ASN A 38 6.56 -14.11 14.70
C ASN A 38 6.13 -15.47 15.25
N GLU A 39 7.08 -16.36 15.54
CA GLU A 39 6.77 -17.75 15.88
C GLU A 39 5.78 -18.34 14.86
N GLU A 40 4.60 -18.73 15.28
CA GLU A 40 3.50 -19.22 14.42
C GLU A 40 2.34 -18.22 14.28
N TRP A 41 2.51 -16.99 14.80
CA TRP A 41 1.44 -16.01 14.90
C TRP A 41 1.38 -15.05 13.70
N LEU A 42 0.20 -14.53 13.47
CA LEU A 42 -0.06 -13.46 12.52
C LEU A 42 -1.24 -12.62 13.04
N SER A 43 -1.12 -11.30 12.99
CA SER A 43 -2.20 -10.41 13.40
C SER A 43 -3.45 -10.59 12.51
N ASP A 44 -4.62 -10.37 13.08
CA ASP A 44 -5.87 -10.41 12.31
C ASP A 44 -5.92 -9.31 11.26
N LYS A 45 -5.32 -8.13 11.51
CA LYS A 45 -5.15 -7.08 10.52
C LYS A 45 -4.48 -7.63 9.26
N SER A 46 -3.35 -8.29 9.39
CA SER A 46 -2.58 -8.86 8.27
C SER A 46 -3.30 -10.04 7.63
N ARG A 47 -3.97 -10.86 8.43
CA ARG A 47 -4.70 -12.04 7.94
C ARG A 47 -5.88 -11.67 7.04
N TYR A 48 -6.61 -10.59 7.37
CA TYR A 48 -7.84 -10.20 6.70
C TYR A 48 -7.71 -8.97 5.80
N ALA A 49 -6.56 -8.26 5.81
CA ALA A 49 -6.32 -7.11 4.93
C ALA A 49 -6.46 -7.45 3.44
N VAL A 50 -6.32 -8.72 3.07
CA VAL A 50 -6.47 -9.23 1.70
C VAL A 50 -7.82 -8.86 1.07
N ASP A 51 -8.89 -8.77 1.84
CA ASP A 51 -10.22 -8.38 1.35
C ASP A 51 -10.23 -6.97 0.76
N GLY A 52 -9.37 -6.08 1.27
CA GLY A 52 -9.20 -4.72 0.76
C GLY A 52 -8.53 -4.64 -0.62
N LEU A 53 -7.83 -5.69 -1.06
CA LEU A 53 -7.14 -5.68 -2.34
C LEU A 53 -8.08 -5.60 -3.55
N GLN A 54 -9.34 -6.00 -3.38
CA GLN A 54 -10.35 -6.00 -4.44
C GLN A 54 -11.34 -4.84 -4.33
N ALA A 55 -11.29 -4.06 -3.24
CA ALA A 55 -12.27 -3.04 -2.95
C ALA A 55 -11.72 -1.64 -3.19
N ARG A 56 -12.30 -0.91 -4.16
CA ARG A 56 -12.06 0.53 -4.40
C ARG A 56 -10.58 0.91 -4.53
N ARG A 57 -9.78 0.07 -5.17
CA ARG A 57 -8.36 0.35 -5.44
C ARG A 57 -8.24 1.43 -6.50
N LEU A 58 -7.38 2.41 -6.24
CA LEU A 58 -6.96 3.37 -7.26
C LEU A 58 -5.97 2.69 -8.19
N ASP A 59 -6.28 2.67 -9.49
CA ASP A 59 -5.47 2.05 -10.54
C ASP A 59 -4.72 3.07 -11.40
N ARG A 60 -4.99 4.36 -11.20
CA ARG A 60 -4.40 5.47 -11.95
C ARG A 60 -4.46 6.77 -11.15
N PRO A 61 -3.64 7.78 -11.51
CA PRO A 61 -3.73 9.10 -10.93
C PRO A 61 -5.05 9.81 -11.28
N TRP A 62 -5.47 10.72 -10.41
CA TRP A 62 -6.63 11.57 -10.61
C TRP A 62 -6.24 13.02 -10.33
N VAL A 63 -6.60 13.92 -11.23
CA VAL A 63 -6.38 15.36 -11.09
C VAL A 63 -7.71 16.07 -10.93
N ARG A 64 -7.75 17.08 -10.06
CA ARG A 64 -8.95 17.90 -9.86
C ARG A 64 -8.95 19.06 -10.85
N GLU A 65 -10.01 19.13 -11.67
CA GLU A 65 -10.26 20.18 -12.62
C GLU A 65 -11.70 20.70 -12.44
N ASN A 66 -11.88 21.99 -12.30
CA ASN A 66 -13.19 22.61 -12.07
C ASN A 66 -14.00 21.96 -10.92
N GLY A 67 -13.33 21.60 -9.83
CA GLY A 67 -13.92 20.98 -8.65
C GLY A 67 -14.21 19.46 -8.77
N LYS A 68 -14.05 18.86 -9.95
CA LYS A 68 -14.28 17.43 -10.20
C LYS A 68 -12.96 16.68 -10.41
N LEU A 69 -12.89 15.45 -9.91
CA LEU A 69 -11.76 14.56 -10.20
C LEU A 69 -11.94 13.94 -11.59
N ARG A 70 -10.87 13.91 -12.37
CA ARG A 70 -10.78 13.16 -13.63
C ARG A 70 -9.52 12.30 -13.66
N PRO A 71 -9.54 11.18 -14.40
CA PRO A 71 -8.34 10.39 -14.65
C PRO A 71 -7.26 11.23 -15.35
N ALA A 72 -5.99 10.98 -15.02
CA ALA A 72 -4.85 11.65 -15.62
C ALA A 72 -3.71 10.65 -15.84
N SER A 73 -2.71 11.03 -16.65
CA SER A 73 -1.45 10.31 -16.74
C SER A 73 -0.57 10.61 -15.52
N TRP A 74 0.44 9.79 -15.29
CA TRP A 74 1.42 10.06 -14.23
C TRP A 74 2.18 11.36 -14.48
N ASP A 75 2.59 11.63 -15.72
CA ASP A 75 3.31 12.85 -16.08
C ASP A 75 2.47 14.10 -15.81
N GLU A 76 1.20 14.06 -16.18
CA GLU A 76 0.27 15.15 -15.89
C GLU A 76 0.08 15.36 -14.38
N ALA A 77 -0.15 14.28 -13.65
CA ALA A 77 -0.36 14.36 -12.20
C ALA A 77 0.86 14.90 -11.47
N LEU A 78 2.06 14.42 -11.83
CA LEU A 78 3.32 14.89 -11.26
C LEU A 78 3.61 16.35 -11.62
N SER A 79 3.28 16.78 -12.84
CA SER A 79 3.40 18.19 -13.25
C SER A 79 2.52 19.09 -12.39
N VAL A 80 1.26 18.70 -12.17
CA VAL A 80 0.34 19.45 -11.30
C VAL A 80 0.86 19.54 -9.86
N VAL A 81 1.42 18.45 -9.33
CA VAL A 81 2.04 18.44 -7.98
C VAL A 81 3.25 19.38 -7.94
N ALA A 82 4.14 19.28 -8.93
CA ALA A 82 5.34 20.12 -9.00
C ALA A 82 5.00 21.61 -9.07
N ASP A 83 4.02 21.99 -9.88
CA ASP A 83 3.59 23.39 -10.00
C ASP A 83 2.99 23.93 -8.68
N LYS A 84 2.19 23.12 -8.01
CA LYS A 84 1.64 23.50 -6.69
C LYS A 84 2.71 23.64 -5.64
N LEU A 85 3.69 22.74 -5.58
CA LEU A 85 4.80 22.79 -4.64
C LEU A 85 5.68 24.01 -4.89
N LYS A 86 5.98 24.34 -6.15
CA LYS A 86 6.77 25.55 -6.52
C LYS A 86 6.04 26.84 -6.16
N ALA A 87 4.72 26.85 -6.24
CA ALA A 87 3.90 28.03 -5.92
C ALA A 87 3.67 28.20 -4.41
N ALA A 88 3.83 27.16 -3.60
CA ALA A 88 3.58 27.21 -2.17
C ALA A 88 4.80 27.76 -1.41
N PRO A 89 4.61 28.62 -0.39
CA PRO A 89 5.68 29.00 0.53
C PRO A 89 6.21 27.77 1.27
N ALA A 90 7.54 27.68 1.47
CA ALA A 90 8.19 26.52 2.07
C ALA A 90 7.67 26.17 3.48
N ASP A 91 7.29 27.18 4.25
CA ASP A 91 6.73 27.04 5.60
C ASP A 91 5.28 26.52 5.63
N ARG A 92 4.66 26.39 4.46
CA ARG A 92 3.31 25.82 4.29
C ARG A 92 3.29 24.44 3.64
N ILE A 93 4.45 23.84 3.44
CA ILE A 93 4.56 22.47 2.90
C ILE A 93 4.80 21.52 4.07
N GLY A 94 3.90 20.56 4.23
CA GLY A 94 4.04 19.47 5.19
C GLY A 94 3.89 18.12 4.49
N ALA A 95 4.60 17.10 4.97
CA ALA A 95 4.49 15.74 4.49
C ALA A 95 4.25 14.78 5.66
N ILE A 96 3.34 13.85 5.48
CA ILE A 96 3.06 12.77 6.42
C ILE A 96 3.28 11.46 5.67
N ALA A 97 4.30 10.71 6.05
CA ALA A 97 4.49 9.35 5.58
C ALA A 97 3.52 8.39 6.27
N GLY A 98 3.05 7.39 5.56
CA GLY A 98 2.24 6.34 6.16
C GLY A 98 3.08 5.40 7.04
N ASP A 99 2.42 4.68 7.93
CA ASP A 99 3.04 3.68 8.83
C ASP A 99 3.48 2.38 8.13
N LEU A 100 3.18 2.26 6.84
CA LEU A 100 3.57 1.12 6.00
C LEU A 100 4.75 1.43 5.06
N GLN A 101 5.41 2.57 5.25
CA GLN A 101 6.55 2.97 4.44
C GLN A 101 7.86 2.50 5.07
N ASP A 102 8.82 2.13 4.22
CA ASP A 102 10.18 1.83 4.64
C ASP A 102 10.90 3.10 5.13
N ALA A 103 11.98 2.92 5.89
CA ALA A 103 12.72 4.05 6.46
C ALA A 103 13.53 4.84 5.41
N GLU A 104 13.84 4.22 4.27
CA GLU A 104 14.49 4.86 3.12
C GLU A 104 13.53 5.73 2.33
#